data_094e8452b2481cf40f216e6fbc2d473a
#
_entry.id   094e8452b2481cf40f216e6fbc2d473a
#
_cell.length_a   1.000
_cell.length_b   1.000
_cell.length_c   1.000
_cell.angle_alpha   90.00
_cell.angle_beta   90.00
_cell.angle_gamma   90.00
#
_symmetry.space_group_name_H-M   'P 1'
#
loop_
_entity.id
_entity.type
_entity.pdbx_description
1 polymer ?
#
loop_
_entity_poly.entity_id
_entity_poly.type
_entity_poly.pdbx_seq_one_letter_code
_entity_poly.pdbx_strand_id
1 'polypeptide(L)'
;MIKILIVEDETIVALDTQSTLIKLGYEVTDIVTSYEEALLSFSKNKPDIILMDIFLKNSLSGIDIAKKINENSNTAIIFMSAYCDDETLDKAAKIEPFAYLVKPFNRNDLKSTMNMTTYKLQKRSEKIDENGKYKLSHEYYYSLEPYLKVYFKNQEIDLTKNERLFLEILIKAKGEVVRFSEIENYIWFDKQISDSTLRTLMHRTTSKFNHKIIKSVSSIGYKINFS
;
A
#
# COMPACT_ATOMS: atom_id res chain seq x y z
N MET A 1 2.27 -9.41 -18.78
CA MET A 1 3.54 -9.88 -18.17
C MET A 1 3.84 -8.93 -17.03
N ILE A 2 4.27 -9.41 -15.86
CA ILE A 2 4.60 -8.54 -14.72
C ILE A 2 5.91 -7.82 -15.01
N LYS A 3 5.90 -6.50 -14.86
CA LYS A 3 7.01 -5.58 -15.13
C LYS A 3 7.81 -5.32 -13.86
N ILE A 4 9.12 -5.43 -13.96
CA ILE A 4 10.03 -5.29 -12.83
C ILE A 4 11.08 -4.22 -13.14
N LEU A 5 11.28 -3.29 -12.20
CA LEU A 5 12.41 -2.38 -12.16
C LEU A 5 13.42 -2.92 -11.15
N ILE A 6 14.70 -2.94 -11.52
CA ILE A 6 15.80 -3.28 -10.60
C ILE A 6 16.54 -1.99 -10.28
N VAL A 7 16.71 -1.68 -8.99
CA VAL A 7 17.50 -0.55 -8.48
C VAL A 7 18.65 -1.14 -7.68
N GLU A 8 19.83 -1.20 -8.30
CA GLU A 8 21.01 -1.90 -7.77
C GLU A 8 22.29 -1.30 -8.43
N ASP A 9 23.25 -0.89 -7.63
CA ASP A 9 24.50 -0.29 -8.13
C ASP A 9 25.62 -1.32 -8.37
N GLU A 10 25.47 -2.54 -7.84
CA GLU A 10 26.39 -3.63 -8.12
C GLU A 10 26.01 -4.35 -9.42
N THR A 11 26.69 -4.00 -10.52
CA THR A 11 26.40 -4.49 -11.88
C THR A 11 26.26 -6.03 -11.94
N ILE A 12 27.12 -6.77 -11.26
CA ILE A 12 27.11 -8.25 -11.28
C ILE A 12 25.83 -8.76 -10.63
N VAL A 13 25.42 -8.21 -9.49
CA VAL A 13 24.19 -8.58 -8.77
C VAL A 13 22.97 -8.24 -9.62
N ALA A 14 22.94 -7.06 -10.21
CA ALA A 14 21.86 -6.59 -11.07
C ALA A 14 21.66 -7.51 -12.29
N LEU A 15 22.74 -7.88 -13.00
CA LEU A 15 22.67 -8.72 -14.19
C LEU A 15 22.29 -10.19 -13.86
N ASP A 16 22.78 -10.77 -12.76
CA ASP A 16 22.35 -12.12 -12.35
C ASP A 16 20.88 -12.14 -11.92
N THR A 17 20.44 -11.10 -11.20
CA THR A 17 19.05 -10.89 -10.83
C THR A 17 18.17 -10.77 -12.07
N GLN A 18 18.53 -9.93 -13.04
CA GLN A 18 17.84 -9.78 -14.33
C GLN A 18 17.74 -11.12 -15.06
N SER A 19 18.88 -11.82 -15.23
CA SER A 19 18.92 -13.13 -15.91
C SER A 19 17.99 -14.14 -15.26
N THR A 20 17.92 -14.15 -13.93
CA THR A 20 17.04 -15.05 -13.18
C THR A 20 15.57 -14.67 -13.37
N LEU A 21 15.21 -13.39 -13.29
CA LEU A 21 13.84 -12.90 -13.47
C LEU A 21 13.31 -13.20 -14.89
N ILE A 22 14.12 -12.98 -15.92
CA ILE A 22 13.76 -13.30 -17.31
C ILE A 22 13.49 -14.80 -17.47
N LYS A 23 14.33 -15.67 -16.89
CA LYS A 23 14.11 -17.13 -16.89
C LYS A 23 12.84 -17.55 -16.15
N LEU A 24 12.40 -16.78 -15.17
CA LEU A 24 11.15 -16.99 -14.45
C LEU A 24 9.91 -16.42 -15.18
N GLY A 25 10.09 -15.78 -16.34
CA GLY A 25 9.01 -15.26 -17.17
C GLY A 25 8.55 -13.84 -16.84
N TYR A 26 9.37 -13.08 -16.11
CA TYR A 26 9.11 -11.66 -15.83
C TYR A 26 9.72 -10.75 -16.88
N GLU A 27 9.16 -9.55 -17.05
CA GLU A 27 9.71 -8.48 -17.88
C GLU A 27 10.54 -7.54 -17.00
N VAL A 28 11.85 -7.47 -17.21
CA VAL A 28 12.69 -6.44 -16.56
C VAL A 28 12.69 -5.21 -17.44
N THR A 29 12.07 -4.14 -16.96
CA THR A 29 11.88 -2.90 -17.73
C THR A 29 13.13 -2.03 -17.75
N ASP A 30 13.92 -2.09 -16.67
CA ASP A 30 15.15 -1.31 -16.54
C ASP A 30 16.01 -1.83 -15.38
N ILE A 31 17.31 -1.48 -15.44
CA ILE A 31 18.26 -1.58 -14.32
C ILE A 31 18.83 -0.20 -14.12
N VAL A 32 18.70 0.35 -12.93
CA VAL A 32 19.13 1.70 -12.58
C VAL A 32 19.94 1.71 -11.30
N THR A 33 20.79 2.70 -11.14
CA THR A 33 21.81 2.71 -10.09
C THR A 33 21.69 3.90 -9.14
N SER A 34 20.77 4.83 -9.41
CA SER A 34 20.63 6.07 -8.64
C SER A 34 19.18 6.45 -8.39
N TYR A 35 18.97 7.38 -7.44
CA TYR A 35 17.67 7.94 -7.09
C TYR A 35 16.97 8.58 -8.30
N GLU A 36 17.68 9.42 -9.06
CA GLU A 36 17.12 10.15 -10.19
C GLU A 36 16.70 9.20 -11.31
N GLU A 37 17.56 8.23 -11.63
CA GLU A 37 17.28 7.21 -12.63
C GLU A 37 16.08 6.34 -12.22
N ALA A 38 15.98 5.97 -10.93
CA ALA A 38 14.89 5.16 -10.42
C ALA A 38 13.54 5.88 -10.58
N LEU A 39 13.45 7.16 -10.21
CA LEU A 39 12.22 7.95 -10.37
C LEU A 39 11.85 8.17 -11.84
N LEU A 40 12.86 8.43 -12.70
CA LEU A 40 12.63 8.60 -14.14
C LEU A 40 12.12 7.30 -14.78
N SER A 41 12.78 6.18 -14.52
CA SER A 41 12.40 4.87 -15.03
C SER A 41 11.04 4.43 -14.49
N PHE A 42 10.77 4.66 -13.21
CA PHE A 42 9.47 4.40 -12.61
C PHE A 42 8.33 5.15 -13.32
N SER A 43 8.50 6.45 -13.55
CA SER A 43 7.48 7.27 -14.20
C SER A 43 7.20 6.85 -15.64
N LYS A 44 8.24 6.44 -16.37
CA LYS A 44 8.19 6.03 -17.78
C LYS A 44 7.63 4.63 -17.95
N ASN A 45 8.11 3.66 -17.18
CA ASN A 45 7.88 2.23 -17.40
C ASN A 45 6.72 1.66 -16.58
N LYS A 46 6.33 2.35 -15.49
CA LYS A 46 5.26 1.95 -14.56
C LYS A 46 5.38 0.47 -14.16
N PRO A 47 6.46 0.09 -13.45
CA PRO A 47 6.67 -1.29 -13.05
C PRO A 47 5.64 -1.75 -12.01
N ASP A 48 5.28 -3.03 -12.03
CA ASP A 48 4.42 -3.66 -11.03
C ASP A 48 5.18 -3.95 -9.74
N ILE A 49 6.47 -4.30 -9.87
CA ILE A 49 7.37 -4.65 -8.78
C ILE A 49 8.69 -3.90 -8.94
N ILE A 50 9.24 -3.44 -7.82
CA ILE A 50 10.59 -2.88 -7.77
C ILE A 50 11.44 -3.74 -6.83
N LEU A 51 12.55 -4.28 -7.34
CA LEU A 51 13.63 -4.82 -6.53
C LEU A 51 14.57 -3.68 -6.20
N MET A 52 14.68 -3.32 -4.92
CA MET A 52 15.32 -2.11 -4.44
C MET A 52 16.43 -2.43 -3.47
N ASP A 53 17.69 -2.18 -3.85
CA ASP A 53 18.75 -2.20 -2.85
C ASP A 53 18.56 -1.06 -1.85
N ILE A 54 18.72 -1.37 -0.57
CA ILE A 54 18.65 -0.37 0.50
C ILE A 54 19.86 0.58 0.42
N PHE A 55 21.05 0.05 0.12
CA PHE A 55 22.31 0.79 0.13
C PHE A 55 22.84 1.03 -1.27
N LEU A 56 22.59 2.21 -1.80
CA LEU A 56 23.11 2.66 -3.10
C LEU A 56 24.34 3.57 -2.88
N LYS A 57 25.45 3.25 -3.53
CA LYS A 57 26.67 4.08 -3.48
C LYS A 57 26.42 5.42 -4.19
N ASN A 58 26.89 6.51 -3.58
CA ASN A 58 26.79 7.85 -4.15
C ASN A 58 25.37 8.33 -4.50
N SER A 59 24.35 7.80 -3.84
CA SER A 59 22.94 8.16 -4.05
C SER A 59 22.20 8.25 -2.73
N LEU A 60 20.96 8.73 -2.77
CA LEU A 60 20.01 8.55 -1.66
C LEU A 60 19.70 7.05 -1.48
N SER A 61 19.35 6.67 -0.26
CA SER A 61 19.06 5.27 0.05
C SER A 61 17.85 4.74 -0.74
N GLY A 62 17.80 3.42 -0.96
CA GLY A 62 16.62 2.80 -1.54
C GLY A 62 15.35 3.02 -0.71
N ILE A 63 15.49 3.27 0.60
CA ILE A 63 14.36 3.63 1.47
C ILE A 63 13.78 5.00 1.07
N ASP A 64 14.63 6.00 0.75
CA ASP A 64 14.19 7.32 0.32
C ASP A 64 13.49 7.26 -1.04
N ILE A 65 14.02 6.45 -1.97
CA ILE A 65 13.39 6.19 -3.27
C ILE A 65 12.00 5.54 -3.05
N ALA A 66 11.94 4.49 -2.24
CA ALA A 66 10.72 3.77 -1.93
C ALA A 66 9.65 4.67 -1.30
N LYS A 67 10.04 5.52 -0.36
CA LYS A 67 9.17 6.51 0.25
C LYS A 67 8.57 7.46 -0.79
N LYS A 68 9.40 7.98 -1.69
CA LYS A 68 8.95 8.89 -2.74
C LYS A 68 8.00 8.24 -3.74
N ILE A 69 8.25 6.99 -4.10
CA ILE A 69 7.37 6.22 -4.99
C ILE A 69 6.04 5.94 -4.32
N ASN A 70 6.02 5.55 -3.04
CA ASN A 70 4.81 5.22 -2.29
C ASN A 70 3.90 6.43 -2.00
N GLU A 71 4.41 7.67 -2.10
CA GLU A 71 3.57 8.87 -2.01
C GLU A 71 2.46 8.89 -3.07
N ASN A 72 2.74 8.33 -4.26
CA ASN A 72 1.85 8.44 -5.43
C ASN A 72 1.54 7.10 -6.10
N SER A 73 1.97 5.98 -5.52
CA SER A 73 1.73 4.66 -6.11
C SER A 73 1.61 3.56 -5.07
N ASN A 74 1.03 2.46 -5.51
CA ASN A 74 0.93 1.21 -4.75
C ASN A 74 1.81 0.10 -5.35
N THR A 75 2.89 0.46 -6.04
CA THR A 75 3.84 -0.49 -6.63
C THR A 75 4.45 -1.37 -5.55
N ALA A 76 4.58 -2.66 -5.81
CA ALA A 76 5.16 -3.57 -4.84
C ALA A 76 6.67 -3.35 -4.73
N ILE A 77 7.16 -3.07 -3.53
CA ILE A 77 8.58 -2.90 -3.26
C ILE A 77 9.09 -4.13 -2.52
N ILE A 78 10.17 -4.70 -3.04
CA ILE A 78 10.97 -5.76 -2.40
C ILE A 78 12.32 -5.15 -2.10
N PHE A 79 12.67 -5.02 -0.83
CA PHE A 79 14.00 -4.57 -0.48
C PHE A 79 15.01 -5.70 -0.62
N MET A 80 16.15 -5.40 -1.24
CA MET A 80 17.34 -6.22 -1.24
C MET A 80 18.34 -5.58 -0.27
N SER A 81 18.91 -6.34 0.65
CA SER A 81 19.78 -5.79 1.66
C SER A 81 20.84 -6.79 2.08
N ALA A 82 22.08 -6.34 2.24
CA ALA A 82 23.04 -7.01 3.13
C ALA A 82 22.52 -6.89 4.57
N TYR A 83 23.22 -7.47 5.54
CA TYR A 83 22.87 -7.38 6.95
C TYR A 83 22.69 -5.89 7.36
N CYS A 84 21.47 -5.50 7.74
CA CYS A 84 21.15 -4.15 8.18
C CYS A 84 21.11 -4.07 9.70
N ASP A 85 21.49 -2.90 10.24
CA ASP A 85 21.24 -2.58 11.65
C ASP A 85 19.73 -2.39 11.90
N ASP A 86 19.33 -2.51 13.16
CA ASP A 86 17.93 -2.43 13.59
C ASP A 86 17.28 -1.11 13.19
N GLU A 87 18.01 0.01 13.19
CA GLU A 87 17.50 1.32 12.82
C GLU A 87 17.12 1.39 11.33
N THR A 88 17.94 0.81 10.47
CA THR A 88 17.66 0.73 9.02
C THR A 88 16.48 -0.18 8.74
N LEU A 89 16.38 -1.31 9.43
CA LEU A 89 15.24 -2.22 9.33
C LEU A 89 13.94 -1.55 9.78
N ASP A 90 13.95 -0.79 10.87
CA ASP A 90 12.79 -0.03 11.33
C ASP A 90 12.34 1.04 10.34
N LYS A 91 13.28 1.74 9.68
CA LYS A 91 12.97 2.71 8.63
C LYS A 91 12.35 2.02 7.41
N ALA A 92 12.92 0.91 6.99
CA ALA A 92 12.43 0.14 5.86
C ALA A 92 11.06 -0.50 6.15
N ALA A 93 10.81 -0.97 7.39
CA ALA A 93 9.52 -1.54 7.79
C ALA A 93 8.37 -0.52 7.71
N LYS A 94 8.64 0.77 8.02
CA LYS A 94 7.64 1.86 7.90
C LYS A 94 7.14 2.11 6.48
N ILE A 95 7.88 1.63 5.47
CA ILE A 95 7.48 1.67 4.06
C ILE A 95 6.43 0.59 3.73
N GLU A 96 6.23 -0.38 4.62
CA GLU A 96 5.38 -1.56 4.40
C GLU A 96 5.74 -2.32 3.11
N PRO A 97 7.01 -2.77 2.93
CA PRO A 97 7.41 -3.46 1.71
C PRO A 97 6.71 -4.81 1.58
N PHE A 98 6.59 -5.31 0.35
CA PHE A 98 5.99 -6.62 0.08
C PHE A 98 6.84 -7.78 0.59
N ALA A 99 8.16 -7.63 0.55
CA ALA A 99 9.12 -8.60 1.06
C ALA A 99 10.51 -7.96 1.26
N TYR A 100 11.35 -8.73 1.95
CA TYR A 100 12.80 -8.49 2.05
C TYR A 100 13.56 -9.68 1.46
N LEU A 101 14.66 -9.41 0.77
CA LEU A 101 15.57 -10.39 0.23
C LEU A 101 16.98 -10.11 0.78
N VAL A 102 17.49 -10.98 1.62
CA VAL A 102 18.78 -10.78 2.28
C VAL A 102 19.92 -11.21 1.36
N LYS A 103 20.88 -10.33 1.11
CA LYS A 103 22.10 -10.61 0.34
C LYS A 103 23.16 -11.32 1.21
N PRO A 104 23.89 -12.31 0.69
CA PRO A 104 23.75 -12.88 -0.65
C PRO A 104 22.53 -13.82 -0.73
N PHE A 105 21.74 -13.70 -1.79
CA PHE A 105 20.62 -14.59 -2.06
C PHE A 105 20.88 -15.49 -3.28
N ASN A 106 20.27 -16.62 -3.29
CA ASN A 106 20.33 -17.54 -4.42
C ASN A 106 19.06 -17.45 -5.29
N ARG A 107 19.06 -18.17 -6.43
CA ARG A 107 17.93 -18.18 -7.36
C ARG A 107 16.62 -18.70 -6.76
N ASN A 108 16.68 -19.61 -5.81
CA ASN A 108 15.48 -20.16 -5.15
C ASN A 108 14.89 -19.15 -4.18
N ASP A 109 15.73 -18.37 -3.49
CA ASP A 109 15.27 -17.30 -2.59
C ASP A 109 14.54 -16.22 -3.40
N LEU A 110 15.13 -15.77 -4.52
CA LEU A 110 14.51 -14.83 -5.43
C LEU A 110 13.19 -15.38 -5.98
N LYS A 111 13.18 -16.64 -6.48
CA LYS A 111 11.98 -17.29 -7.01
C LYS A 111 10.85 -17.34 -5.97
N SER A 112 11.17 -17.75 -4.74
CA SER A 112 10.19 -17.86 -3.65
C SER A 112 9.60 -16.50 -3.30
N THR A 113 10.45 -15.48 -3.18
CA THR A 113 10.06 -14.09 -2.90
C THR A 113 9.16 -13.53 -4.00
N MET A 114 9.53 -13.75 -5.27
CA MET A 114 8.74 -13.33 -6.41
C MET A 114 7.37 -14.01 -6.48
N ASN A 115 7.32 -15.33 -6.23
CA ASN A 115 6.05 -16.07 -6.20
C ASN A 115 5.12 -15.54 -5.11
N MET A 116 5.63 -15.29 -3.90
CA MET A 116 4.83 -14.72 -2.80
C MET A 116 4.36 -13.31 -3.12
N THR A 117 5.22 -12.47 -3.69
CA THR A 117 4.88 -11.09 -4.06
C THR A 117 3.83 -11.07 -5.16
N THR A 118 4.01 -11.89 -6.20
CA THR A 118 3.05 -12.03 -7.30
C THR A 118 1.68 -12.49 -6.80
N TYR A 119 1.65 -13.49 -5.92
CA TYR A 119 0.41 -13.95 -5.30
C TYR A 119 -0.29 -12.83 -4.50
N LYS A 120 0.47 -12.07 -3.70
CA LYS A 120 -0.08 -10.91 -2.96
C LYS A 120 -0.61 -9.84 -3.92
N LEU A 121 0.09 -9.56 -5.03
CA LEU A 121 -0.35 -8.60 -6.05
C LEU A 121 -1.64 -9.05 -6.73
N GLN A 122 -1.74 -10.33 -7.12
CA GLN A 122 -2.96 -10.89 -7.69
C GLN A 122 -4.13 -10.77 -6.70
N LYS A 123 -3.93 -11.14 -5.45
CA LYS A 123 -4.93 -10.96 -4.37
C LYS A 123 -5.32 -9.49 -4.16
N ARG A 124 -4.38 -8.57 -4.37
CA ARG A 124 -4.64 -7.13 -4.29
C ARG A 124 -5.41 -6.64 -5.52
N SER A 125 -5.07 -7.10 -6.73
CA SER A 125 -5.77 -6.75 -7.97
C SER A 125 -7.21 -7.30 -8.00
N GLU A 126 -7.48 -8.46 -7.38
CA GLU A 126 -8.83 -8.97 -7.17
C GLU A 126 -9.71 -8.01 -6.33
N LYS A 127 -9.10 -7.08 -5.57
CA LYS A 127 -9.80 -6.07 -4.77
C LYS A 127 -10.05 -4.76 -5.51
N ILE A 128 -9.48 -4.58 -6.71
CA ILE A 128 -9.66 -3.38 -7.55
C ILE A 128 -10.53 -3.77 -8.74
N ASP A 129 -11.60 -3.02 -8.99
CA ASP A 129 -12.42 -3.22 -10.19
C ASP A 129 -11.73 -2.63 -11.44
N GLU A 130 -12.30 -2.91 -12.62
CA GLU A 130 -11.80 -2.41 -13.92
C GLU A 130 -11.78 -0.86 -14.04
N ASN A 131 -12.46 -0.15 -13.11
CA ASN A 131 -12.48 1.31 -13.04
C ASN A 131 -11.51 1.87 -11.98
N GLY A 132 -10.61 1.04 -11.42
CA GLY A 132 -9.64 1.46 -10.42
C GLY A 132 -10.22 1.68 -9.02
N LYS A 133 -11.42 1.15 -8.74
CA LYS A 133 -12.05 1.22 -7.41
C LYS A 133 -11.66 0.01 -6.58
N TYR A 134 -11.35 0.24 -5.32
CA TYR A 134 -11.03 -0.82 -4.36
C TYR A 134 -12.31 -1.47 -3.83
N LYS A 135 -12.34 -2.79 -3.77
CA LYS A 135 -13.45 -3.50 -3.14
C LYS A 135 -13.44 -3.28 -1.63
N LEU A 136 -14.55 -2.81 -1.09
CA LEU A 136 -14.74 -2.60 0.34
C LEU A 136 -15.40 -3.83 0.99
N SER A 137 -16.58 -4.22 0.52
CA SER A 137 -17.34 -5.38 1.00
C SER A 137 -18.55 -5.61 0.10
N HIS A 138 -18.97 -6.86 -0.13
CA HIS A 138 -20.10 -7.20 -0.99
C HIS A 138 -20.05 -6.44 -2.33
N GLU A 139 -21.03 -5.60 -2.62
CA GLU A 139 -21.13 -4.75 -3.82
C GLU A 139 -20.67 -3.31 -3.56
N TYR A 140 -19.93 -3.07 -2.45
CA TYR A 140 -19.37 -1.78 -2.09
C TYR A 140 -17.93 -1.67 -2.58
N TYR A 141 -17.62 -0.53 -3.21
CA TYR A 141 -16.30 -0.16 -3.69
C TYR A 141 -15.97 1.24 -3.21
N TYR A 142 -14.70 1.59 -3.18
CA TYR A 142 -14.25 2.95 -2.89
C TYR A 142 -13.10 3.38 -3.79
N SER A 143 -12.96 4.69 -4.00
CA SER A 143 -11.78 5.31 -4.60
C SER A 143 -11.24 6.36 -3.61
N LEU A 144 -9.94 6.63 -3.69
CA LEU A 144 -9.27 7.60 -2.80
C LEU A 144 -8.99 8.93 -3.47
N GLU A 145 -9.01 8.98 -4.80
CA GLU A 145 -8.66 10.19 -5.56
C GLU A 145 -9.87 10.85 -6.20
N PRO A 146 -9.94 12.20 -6.15
CA PRO A 146 -9.13 13.17 -5.39
C PRO A 146 -9.46 13.18 -3.89
N TYR A 147 -10.47 12.47 -3.45
CA TYR A 147 -10.90 12.25 -2.07
C TYR A 147 -11.70 10.95 -1.99
N LEU A 148 -11.89 10.43 -0.77
CA LEU A 148 -12.67 9.21 -0.58
C LEU A 148 -14.09 9.34 -1.17
N LYS A 149 -14.41 8.45 -2.08
CA LYS A 149 -15.76 8.18 -2.59
C LYS A 149 -16.10 6.73 -2.35
N VAL A 150 -17.34 6.47 -2.00
CA VAL A 150 -17.84 5.10 -1.81
C VAL A 150 -18.99 4.85 -2.77
N TYR A 151 -19.02 3.66 -3.34
CA TYR A 151 -20.00 3.25 -4.34
C TYR A 151 -20.72 1.98 -3.89
N PHE A 152 -21.98 1.89 -4.19
CA PHE A 152 -22.78 0.67 -4.11
C PHE A 152 -23.37 0.37 -5.48
N LYS A 153 -23.10 -0.81 -6.04
CA LYS A 153 -23.55 -1.18 -7.41
C LYS A 153 -23.23 -0.09 -8.44
N ASN A 154 -22.02 0.45 -8.41
CA ASN A 154 -21.52 1.53 -9.25
C ASN A 154 -22.18 2.91 -9.04
N GLN A 155 -23.13 3.08 -8.12
CA GLN A 155 -23.71 4.38 -7.76
C GLN A 155 -22.94 4.97 -6.58
N GLU A 156 -22.53 6.25 -6.70
CA GLU A 156 -21.85 6.96 -5.62
C GLU A 156 -22.82 7.20 -4.45
N ILE A 157 -22.38 6.88 -3.23
CA ILE A 157 -23.11 7.17 -2.01
C ILE A 157 -22.76 8.59 -1.59
N ASP A 158 -23.79 9.45 -1.46
CA ASP A 158 -23.58 10.82 -0.99
C ASP A 158 -23.15 10.84 0.48
N LEU A 159 -21.95 11.35 0.72
CA LEU A 159 -21.32 11.45 2.04
C LEU A 159 -20.95 12.89 2.34
N THR A 160 -21.35 13.36 3.52
CA THR A 160 -20.87 14.64 4.05
C THR A 160 -19.36 14.59 4.33
N LYS A 161 -18.71 15.75 4.51
CA LYS A 161 -17.28 15.82 4.82
C LYS A 161 -16.88 14.94 6.01
N ASN A 162 -17.62 15.02 7.12
CA ASN A 162 -17.30 14.28 8.33
C ASN A 162 -17.58 12.77 8.20
N GLU A 163 -18.63 12.36 7.49
CA GLU A 163 -18.89 10.95 7.17
C GLU A 163 -17.79 10.36 6.31
N ARG A 164 -17.26 11.14 5.39
CA ARG A 164 -16.14 10.77 4.51
C ARG A 164 -14.86 10.57 5.31
N LEU A 165 -14.50 11.51 6.20
CA LEU A 165 -13.34 11.40 7.08
C LEU A 165 -13.45 10.20 8.04
N PHE A 166 -14.67 9.93 8.56
CA PHE A 166 -14.92 8.77 9.38
C PHE A 166 -14.65 7.45 8.64
N LEU A 167 -15.16 7.31 7.43
CA LEU A 167 -14.89 6.11 6.62
C LEU A 167 -13.42 6.00 6.22
N GLU A 168 -12.79 7.12 5.91
CA GLU A 168 -11.39 7.16 5.50
C GLU A 168 -10.45 6.62 6.58
N ILE A 169 -10.63 7.06 7.85
CA ILE A 169 -9.80 6.54 8.95
C ILE A 169 -10.03 5.05 9.18
N LEU A 170 -11.28 4.55 9.05
CA LEU A 170 -11.57 3.12 9.18
C LEU A 170 -10.99 2.29 8.04
N ILE A 171 -10.98 2.81 6.80
CA ILE A 171 -10.39 2.15 5.64
C ILE A 171 -8.86 2.08 5.79
N LYS A 172 -8.23 3.19 6.23
CA LYS A 172 -6.79 3.25 6.51
C LYS A 172 -6.35 2.25 7.59
N ALA A 173 -7.21 1.96 8.55
CA ALA A 173 -6.96 0.97 9.61
C ALA A 173 -7.05 -0.49 9.12
N LYS A 174 -7.40 -0.74 7.85
CA LYS A 174 -7.36 -2.08 7.20
C LYS A 174 -8.07 -3.20 8.00
N GLY A 175 -9.14 -2.85 8.71
CA GLY A 175 -9.93 -3.80 9.53
C GLY A 175 -9.58 -3.84 11.02
N GLU A 176 -8.53 -3.14 11.42
CA GLU A 176 -8.22 -2.92 12.83
C GLU A 176 -9.26 -1.97 13.48
N VAL A 177 -9.34 -2.04 14.80
CA VAL A 177 -10.28 -1.20 15.56
C VAL A 177 -9.71 0.19 15.73
N VAL A 178 -10.41 1.21 15.23
CA VAL A 178 -10.10 2.62 15.47
C VAL A 178 -10.86 3.09 16.70
N ARG A 179 -10.15 3.59 17.69
CA ARG A 179 -10.73 4.05 18.97
C ARG A 179 -11.53 5.32 18.78
N PHE A 180 -12.50 5.55 19.67
CA PHE A 180 -13.32 6.78 19.65
C PHE A 180 -12.46 8.04 19.66
N SER A 181 -11.44 8.11 20.52
CA SER A 181 -10.52 9.25 20.59
C SER A 181 -9.72 9.50 19.31
N GLU A 182 -9.33 8.44 18.61
CA GLU A 182 -8.63 8.55 17.34
C GLU A 182 -9.55 9.10 16.25
N ILE A 183 -10.82 8.65 16.21
CA ILE A 183 -11.84 9.16 15.29
C ILE A 183 -12.12 10.64 15.57
N GLU A 184 -12.29 11.01 16.82
CA GLU A 184 -12.52 12.41 17.25
C GLU A 184 -11.38 13.31 16.78
N ASN A 185 -10.14 12.95 17.12
CA ASN A 185 -8.96 13.71 16.74
C ASN A 185 -8.80 13.83 15.22
N TYR A 186 -9.11 12.78 14.47
CA TYR A 186 -8.99 12.80 13.01
C TYR A 186 -10.01 13.71 12.33
N ILE A 187 -11.25 13.74 12.85
CA ILE A 187 -12.34 14.50 12.22
C ILE A 187 -12.40 15.95 12.73
N TRP A 188 -12.09 16.19 14.02
CA TRP A 188 -12.25 17.49 14.70
C TRP A 188 -10.98 17.92 15.45
N PHE A 189 -9.85 17.88 14.81
CA PHE A 189 -8.49 18.06 15.34
C PHE A 189 -8.35 19.05 16.53
N ASP A 190 -9.06 20.19 16.55
CA ASP A 190 -8.97 21.22 17.59
C ASP A 190 -10.32 21.56 18.26
N LYS A 191 -11.32 20.68 18.16
CA LYS A 191 -12.65 20.95 18.73
C LYS A 191 -13.05 19.85 19.69
N GLN A 192 -13.34 20.23 20.92
CA GLN A 192 -14.06 19.33 21.82
C GLN A 192 -15.48 19.14 21.30
N ILE A 193 -15.86 17.90 21.07
CA ILE A 193 -17.21 17.53 20.69
C ILE A 193 -17.87 16.72 21.81
N SER A 194 -19.21 16.75 21.83
CA SER A 194 -19.95 15.89 22.75
C SER A 194 -20.00 14.44 22.22
N ASP A 195 -20.08 13.48 23.14
CA ASP A 195 -20.32 12.06 22.80
C ASP A 195 -21.54 11.86 21.88
N SER A 196 -22.57 12.72 22.02
CA SER A 196 -23.74 12.68 21.15
C SER A 196 -23.44 13.05 19.71
N THR A 197 -22.50 13.98 19.47
CA THR A 197 -22.09 14.38 18.11
C THR A 197 -21.41 13.21 17.39
N LEU A 198 -20.49 12.54 18.07
CA LEU A 198 -19.79 11.37 17.53
C LEU A 198 -20.77 10.23 17.23
N ARG A 199 -21.64 9.89 18.21
CA ARG A 199 -22.65 8.84 18.01
C ARG A 199 -23.61 9.15 16.86
N THR A 200 -24.03 10.40 16.72
CA THR A 200 -24.91 10.85 15.63
C THR A 200 -24.21 10.68 14.28
N LEU A 201 -22.94 11.10 14.16
CA LEU A 201 -22.17 10.91 12.94
C LEU A 201 -22.09 9.41 12.56
N MET A 202 -21.72 8.58 13.53
CA MET A 202 -21.59 7.14 13.31
C MET A 202 -22.90 6.49 12.89
N HIS A 203 -24.00 6.81 13.57
CA HIS A 203 -25.33 6.30 13.24
C HIS A 203 -25.76 6.71 11.82
N ARG A 204 -25.59 7.99 11.47
CA ARG A 204 -25.93 8.51 10.15
C ARG A 204 -25.08 7.85 9.06
N THR A 205 -23.77 7.68 9.31
CA THR A 205 -22.89 7.03 8.34
C THR A 205 -23.28 5.57 8.16
N THR A 206 -23.45 4.81 9.24
CA THR A 206 -23.78 3.39 9.16
C THR A 206 -25.15 3.13 8.51
N SER A 207 -26.13 4.03 8.70
CA SER A 207 -27.47 3.89 8.10
C SER A 207 -27.49 4.07 6.57
N LYS A 208 -26.43 4.66 5.98
CA LYS A 208 -26.30 4.77 4.52
C LYS A 208 -25.86 3.46 3.84
N PHE A 209 -25.47 2.45 4.63
CA PHE A 209 -25.01 1.16 4.13
C PHE A 209 -26.05 0.07 4.43
N ASN A 210 -26.49 -0.64 3.40
CA ASN A 210 -27.48 -1.72 3.53
C ASN A 210 -26.95 -2.96 4.24
N HIS A 211 -25.61 -3.12 4.30
CA HIS A 211 -24.94 -4.23 4.96
C HIS A 211 -24.08 -3.71 6.12
N LYS A 212 -23.92 -4.51 7.17
CA LYS A 212 -23.11 -4.14 8.34
C LYS A 212 -21.61 -4.20 8.03
N ILE A 213 -21.15 -3.36 7.09
CA ILE A 213 -19.72 -3.25 6.77
C ILE A 213 -18.94 -2.52 7.86
N ILE A 214 -19.59 -1.66 8.63
CA ILE A 214 -19.00 -0.99 9.79
C ILE A 214 -19.50 -1.69 11.05
N LYS A 215 -18.56 -2.17 11.87
CA LYS A 215 -18.85 -2.81 13.16
C LYS A 215 -18.43 -1.92 14.31
N SER A 216 -19.33 -1.75 15.27
CA SER A 216 -19.03 -1.22 16.59
C SER A 216 -18.32 -2.29 17.43
N VAL A 217 -17.23 -1.92 18.08
CA VAL A 217 -16.58 -2.71 19.12
C VAL A 217 -16.87 -2.02 20.44
N SER A 218 -17.67 -2.70 21.28
CA SER A 218 -18.25 -2.12 22.49
C SER A 218 -17.22 -1.41 23.37
N SER A 219 -17.52 -0.17 23.72
CA SER A 219 -16.70 0.72 24.57
C SER A 219 -15.29 1.04 24.03
N ILE A 220 -14.94 0.63 22.83
CA ILE A 220 -13.58 0.81 22.26
C ILE A 220 -13.63 1.72 21.04
N GLY A 221 -14.41 1.37 20.01
CA GLY A 221 -14.37 2.09 18.74
C GLY A 221 -15.15 1.40 17.62
N TYR A 222 -14.69 1.61 16.39
CA TYR A 222 -15.28 1.06 15.17
C TYR A 222 -14.23 0.43 14.28
N LYS A 223 -14.66 -0.53 13.46
CA LYS A 223 -13.83 -1.10 12.40
C LYS A 223 -14.65 -1.39 11.14
N ILE A 224 -13.98 -1.48 10.00
CA ILE A 224 -14.55 -1.99 8.75
C ILE A 224 -14.27 -3.49 8.64
N ASN A 225 -15.27 -4.25 8.20
CA ASN A 225 -15.08 -5.61 7.73
C ASN A 225 -14.88 -5.58 6.22
N PHE A 226 -13.69 -5.90 5.79
CA PHE A 226 -13.42 -6.24 4.40
C PHE A 226 -13.84 -7.69 4.19
N SER A 227 -14.66 -7.97 3.19
CA SER A 227 -15.08 -9.33 2.83
C SER A 227 -14.60 -9.68 1.43
#